data_efb120c02ae880986d3d66ad9081e14a
#
_entry.id   efb120c02ae880986d3d66ad9081e14a
#
_cell.length_a   1.000
_cell.length_b   1.000
_cell.length_c   1.000
_cell.angle_alpha   90.00
_cell.angle_beta   90.00
_cell.angle_gamma   90.00
#
_symmetry.space_group_name_H-M   'P 1'
#
loop_
_entity.id
_entity.type
_entity.pdbx_description
1 polymer ?
#
loop_
_entity_poly.entity_id
_entity_poly.type
_entity_poly.pdbx_seq_one_letter_code
_entity_poly.pdbx_strand_id
1 'polypeptide(L)'
;LYVQLLVFYSGMYTLSVVREVDFLNLFFRSGFNCTVLALTLNTCAYTTELLAGVIKAIPNGEIEAARAYGFSGFRLYWNIIIPSALRRALPAYSNEVILMLHATSLAFTATVPDILKIARDVNAATYKSFHAFGIAAAIYLVISFSLVGLFRLAERRWLKHLKPQSAH
;
A
#
# COMPACT_ATOMS: atom_id res chain seq x y z
N LEU A 1 9.04 -4.97 5.98
CA LEU A 1 8.90 -3.55 6.25
C LEU A 1 9.61 -3.10 7.52
N TYR A 2 9.38 -3.73 8.70
CA TYR A 2 10.02 -3.32 9.97
C TYR A 2 11.56 -3.27 9.88
N VAL A 3 12.18 -4.35 9.42
CA VAL A 3 13.64 -4.43 9.23
C VAL A 3 14.11 -3.39 8.21
N GLN A 4 13.39 -3.20 7.12
CA GLN A 4 13.68 -2.21 6.09
C GLN A 4 13.67 -0.77 6.67
N LEU A 5 12.72 -0.47 7.55
CA LEU A 5 12.61 0.80 8.24
C LEU A 5 13.81 1.05 9.17
N LEU A 6 14.20 0.02 9.95
CA LEU A 6 15.40 0.09 10.79
C LEU A 6 16.68 0.31 9.98
N VAL A 7 16.82 -0.39 8.85
CA VAL A 7 17.97 -0.22 7.96
C VAL A 7 18.04 1.21 7.41
N PHE A 8 16.92 1.77 6.95
CA PHE A 8 16.92 3.14 6.43
C PHE A 8 17.13 4.18 7.52
N TYR A 9 16.51 4.05 8.67
CA TYR A 9 16.61 5.05 9.73
C TYR A 9 17.93 4.97 10.51
N SER A 10 18.31 3.77 10.95
CA SER A 10 19.52 3.58 11.77
C SER A 10 20.73 3.15 10.93
N GLY A 11 20.53 2.22 9.97
CA GLY A 11 21.61 1.60 9.22
C GLY A 11 22.26 2.58 8.23
N MET A 12 21.47 3.32 7.47
CA MET A 12 22.01 4.24 6.46
C MET A 12 22.81 5.39 7.11
N TYR A 13 22.44 5.81 8.30
CA TYR A 13 23.16 6.87 9.02
C TYR A 13 24.52 6.42 9.56
N THR A 14 24.81 5.12 9.61
CA THR A 14 26.13 4.59 10.01
C THR A 14 27.15 4.64 8.87
N LEU A 15 26.68 4.76 7.61
CA LEU A 15 27.57 4.81 6.45
C LEU A 15 28.25 6.19 6.33
N SER A 16 29.59 6.21 6.18
CA SER A 16 30.36 7.43 6.02
C SER A 16 29.90 8.25 4.80
N VAL A 17 29.62 7.56 3.68
CA VAL A 17 29.11 8.18 2.44
C VAL A 17 27.84 9.00 2.65
N VAL A 18 26.93 8.52 3.50
CA VAL A 18 25.67 9.24 3.80
C VAL A 18 25.92 10.49 4.63
N ARG A 19 26.96 10.48 5.48
CA ARG A 19 27.35 11.64 6.29
C ARG A 19 28.10 12.71 5.51
N GLU A 20 28.90 12.32 4.51
CA GLU A 20 29.73 13.22 3.70
C GLU A 20 28.91 13.98 2.64
N VAL A 21 27.79 13.40 2.15
CA VAL A 21 26.93 14.04 1.16
C VAL A 21 25.80 14.78 1.87
N ASP A 22 25.82 16.11 1.86
CA ASP A 22 24.86 16.97 2.56
C ASP A 22 23.39 16.64 2.26
N PHE A 23 23.07 16.35 1.01
CA PHE A 23 21.71 15.97 0.61
C PHE A 23 21.26 14.64 1.24
N LEU A 24 22.13 13.62 1.24
CA LEU A 24 21.83 12.33 1.84
C LEU A 24 21.72 12.43 3.37
N ASN A 25 22.62 13.21 3.97
CA ASN A 25 22.60 13.46 5.40
C ASN A 25 21.29 14.13 5.83
N LEU A 26 20.86 15.19 5.14
CA LEU A 26 19.61 15.89 5.42
C LEU A 26 18.40 14.98 5.24
N PHE A 27 18.40 14.12 4.21
CA PHE A 27 17.31 13.20 3.92
C PHE A 27 17.17 12.10 4.98
N PHE A 28 18.26 11.36 5.27
CA PHE A 28 18.24 10.22 6.20
C PHE A 28 18.22 10.63 7.68
N ARG A 29 18.51 11.89 7.99
CA ARG A 29 18.35 12.44 9.34
C ARG A 29 16.88 12.55 9.74
N SER A 30 15.99 12.70 8.78
CA SER A 30 14.55 12.79 9.02
C SER A 30 13.91 11.39 9.07
N GLY A 31 13.41 10.98 10.24
CA GLY A 31 12.65 9.74 10.39
C GLY A 31 11.41 9.67 9.49
N PHE A 32 10.80 10.82 9.19
CA PHE A 32 9.68 10.91 8.26
C PHE A 32 10.10 10.52 6.84
N ASN A 33 11.20 11.06 6.33
CA ASN A 33 11.70 10.74 4.99
C ASN A 33 12.07 9.25 4.86
N CYS A 34 12.73 8.69 5.88
CA CYS A 34 13.06 7.26 5.93
C CYS A 34 11.79 6.40 5.91
N THR A 35 10.77 6.80 6.65
CA THR A 35 9.49 6.10 6.70
C THR A 35 8.78 6.15 5.36
N VAL A 36 8.69 7.33 4.73
CA VAL A 36 8.07 7.48 3.41
C VAL A 36 8.82 6.65 2.37
N LEU A 37 10.15 6.67 2.36
CA LEU A 37 10.96 5.87 1.45
C LEU A 37 10.71 4.36 1.64
N ALA A 38 10.72 3.88 2.87
CA ALA A 38 10.47 2.47 3.19
C ALA A 38 9.07 2.01 2.74
N LEU A 39 8.04 2.80 3.07
CA LEU A 39 6.66 2.52 2.68
C LEU A 39 6.49 2.58 1.15
N THR A 40 7.09 3.56 0.49
CA THR A 40 6.99 3.70 -0.97
C THR A 40 7.62 2.50 -1.69
N LEU A 41 8.83 2.09 -1.30
CA LEU A 41 9.49 0.93 -1.89
C LEU A 41 8.72 -0.36 -1.64
N ASN A 42 8.21 -0.53 -0.43
CA ASN A 42 7.39 -1.68 -0.06
C ASN A 42 6.11 -1.74 -0.90
N THR A 43 5.35 -0.65 -0.97
CA THR A 43 4.11 -0.57 -1.75
C THR A 43 4.37 -0.74 -3.24
N CYS A 44 5.45 -0.16 -3.77
CA CYS A 44 5.85 -0.32 -5.16
C CYS A 44 6.09 -1.79 -5.51
N ALA A 45 6.81 -2.53 -4.66
CA ALA A 45 7.07 -3.94 -4.86
C ALA A 45 5.78 -4.78 -4.86
N TYR A 46 4.94 -4.62 -3.84
CA TYR A 46 3.67 -5.36 -3.74
C TYR A 46 2.69 -5.02 -4.85
N THR A 47 2.54 -3.73 -5.19
CA THR A 47 1.65 -3.30 -6.28
C THR A 47 2.12 -3.84 -7.63
N THR A 48 3.43 -3.87 -7.86
CA THR A 48 4.00 -4.43 -9.09
C THR A 48 3.69 -5.92 -9.22
N GLU A 49 3.92 -6.69 -8.15
CA GLU A 49 3.64 -8.13 -8.12
C GLU A 49 2.14 -8.41 -8.31
N LEU A 50 1.28 -7.65 -7.62
CA LEU A 50 -0.16 -7.74 -7.75
C LEU A 50 -0.63 -7.48 -9.18
N LEU A 51 -0.17 -6.39 -9.81
CA LEU A 51 -0.54 -6.05 -11.17
C LEU A 51 -0.01 -7.07 -12.18
N ALA A 52 1.22 -7.56 -12.00
CA ALA A 52 1.79 -8.61 -12.84
C ALA A 52 0.96 -9.90 -12.76
N GLY A 53 0.54 -10.29 -11.56
CA GLY A 53 -0.34 -11.44 -11.33
C GLY A 53 -1.68 -11.29 -12.02
N VAL A 54 -2.32 -10.13 -11.88
CA VAL A 54 -3.62 -9.84 -12.51
C VAL A 54 -3.52 -9.82 -14.03
N ILE A 55 -2.47 -9.25 -14.60
CA ILE A 55 -2.25 -9.24 -16.06
C ILE A 55 -2.11 -10.66 -16.59
N LYS A 56 -1.34 -11.53 -15.91
CA LYS A 56 -1.20 -12.94 -16.29
C LYS A 56 -2.50 -13.74 -16.19
N ALA A 57 -3.43 -13.31 -15.32
CA ALA A 57 -4.72 -13.97 -15.11
C ALA A 57 -5.80 -13.50 -16.10
N ILE A 58 -5.51 -12.58 -17.03
CA ILE A 58 -6.46 -12.18 -18.07
C ILE A 58 -6.71 -13.37 -19.01
N PRO A 59 -7.99 -13.75 -19.26
CA PRO A 59 -8.31 -14.85 -20.15
C PRO A 59 -7.75 -14.64 -21.56
N ASN A 60 -7.12 -15.67 -22.14
CA ASN A 60 -6.57 -15.61 -23.48
C ASN A 60 -7.60 -15.23 -24.54
N GLY A 61 -8.88 -15.65 -24.37
CA GLY A 61 -9.96 -15.29 -25.26
C GLY A 61 -10.23 -13.79 -25.39
N GLU A 62 -10.01 -12.99 -24.32
CA GLU A 62 -10.10 -11.53 -24.40
C GLU A 62 -8.98 -10.97 -25.29
N ILE A 63 -7.78 -11.53 -25.17
CA ILE A 63 -6.60 -11.11 -25.95
C ILE A 63 -6.74 -11.52 -27.42
N GLU A 64 -7.21 -12.74 -27.67
CA GLU A 64 -7.45 -13.27 -29.02
C GLU A 64 -8.55 -12.50 -29.73
N ALA A 65 -9.67 -12.23 -29.07
CA ALA A 65 -10.74 -11.40 -29.59
C ALA A 65 -10.25 -10.00 -29.95
N ALA A 66 -9.48 -9.36 -29.06
CA ALA A 66 -8.91 -8.04 -29.34
C ALA A 66 -7.97 -8.06 -30.56
N ARG A 67 -7.17 -9.12 -30.71
CA ARG A 67 -6.29 -9.31 -31.91
C ARG A 67 -7.11 -9.50 -33.17
N ALA A 68 -8.21 -10.23 -33.14
CA ALA A 68 -9.13 -10.41 -34.26
C ALA A 68 -9.73 -9.06 -34.71
N TYR A 69 -9.95 -8.11 -33.80
CA TYR A 69 -10.36 -6.74 -34.12
C TYR A 69 -9.20 -5.83 -34.56
N GLY A 70 -7.99 -6.37 -34.77
CA GLY A 70 -6.83 -5.61 -35.28
C GLY A 70 -6.02 -4.88 -34.21
N PHE A 71 -6.30 -5.10 -32.91
CA PHE A 71 -5.44 -4.55 -31.85
C PHE A 71 -4.15 -5.35 -31.75
N SER A 72 -3.00 -4.65 -31.84
CA SER A 72 -1.68 -5.26 -31.69
C SER A 72 -0.72 -4.38 -30.89
N GLY A 73 0.33 -4.98 -30.35
CA GLY A 73 1.41 -4.28 -29.67
C GLY A 73 0.91 -3.32 -28.58
N PHE A 74 1.39 -2.07 -28.62
CA PHE A 74 1.10 -1.05 -27.61
C PHE A 74 -0.40 -0.73 -27.48
N ARG A 75 -1.15 -0.72 -28.62
CA ARG A 75 -2.60 -0.45 -28.60
C ARG A 75 -3.38 -1.53 -27.86
N LEU A 76 -2.98 -2.79 -27.97
CA LEU A 76 -3.59 -3.90 -27.24
C LEU A 76 -3.39 -3.73 -25.73
N TYR A 77 -2.16 -3.40 -25.31
CA TYR A 77 -1.85 -3.19 -23.90
C TYR A 77 -2.63 -2.00 -23.31
N TRP A 78 -2.59 -0.84 -23.98
CA TRP A 78 -3.14 0.38 -23.42
C TRP A 78 -4.68 0.42 -23.43
N ASN A 79 -5.33 -0.13 -24.47
CA ASN A 79 -6.78 -0.06 -24.62
C ASN A 79 -7.53 -1.26 -24.02
N ILE A 80 -6.89 -2.42 -23.91
CA ILE A 80 -7.56 -3.66 -23.49
C ILE A 80 -6.96 -4.19 -22.20
N ILE A 81 -5.66 -4.52 -22.19
CA ILE A 81 -5.02 -5.23 -21.09
C ILE A 81 -4.99 -4.37 -19.82
N ILE A 82 -4.48 -3.13 -19.87
CA ILE A 82 -4.34 -2.26 -18.71
C ILE A 82 -5.71 -1.93 -18.08
N PRO A 83 -6.73 -1.47 -18.82
CA PRO A 83 -8.04 -1.21 -18.23
C PRO A 83 -8.71 -2.45 -17.64
N SER A 84 -8.57 -3.62 -18.29
CA SER A 84 -9.08 -4.89 -17.77
C SER A 84 -8.35 -5.30 -16.50
N ALA A 85 -7.00 -5.20 -16.48
CA ALA A 85 -6.18 -5.49 -15.33
C ALA A 85 -6.51 -4.60 -14.13
N LEU A 86 -6.60 -3.27 -14.32
CA LEU A 86 -6.91 -2.33 -13.25
C LEU A 86 -8.27 -2.61 -12.58
N ARG A 87 -9.28 -2.95 -13.38
CA ARG A 87 -10.59 -3.32 -12.84
C ARG A 87 -10.52 -4.60 -12.01
N ARG A 88 -9.79 -5.62 -12.49
CA ARG A 88 -9.61 -6.91 -11.79
C ARG A 88 -8.70 -6.79 -10.58
N ALA A 89 -7.74 -5.85 -10.61
CA ALA A 89 -6.83 -5.59 -9.49
C ALA A 89 -7.49 -4.89 -8.30
N LEU A 90 -8.60 -4.17 -8.52
CA LEU A 90 -9.22 -3.32 -7.52
C LEU A 90 -9.53 -4.03 -6.18
N PRO A 91 -10.11 -5.26 -6.14
CA PRO A 91 -10.36 -5.94 -4.87
C PRO A 91 -9.06 -6.32 -4.12
N ALA A 92 -8.06 -6.80 -4.85
CA ALA A 92 -6.77 -7.15 -4.26
C ALA A 92 -6.01 -5.90 -3.79
N TYR A 93 -6.06 -4.82 -4.57
CA TYR A 93 -5.46 -3.54 -4.21
C TYR A 93 -6.12 -2.89 -2.98
N SER A 94 -7.43 -3.05 -2.82
CA SER A 94 -8.12 -2.56 -1.62
C SER A 94 -7.59 -3.21 -0.34
N ASN A 95 -7.29 -4.50 -0.39
CA ASN A 95 -6.66 -5.20 0.73
C ASN A 95 -5.23 -4.71 1.00
N GLU A 96 -4.45 -4.45 -0.05
CA GLU A 96 -3.08 -3.91 0.06
C GLU A 96 -3.08 -2.54 0.75
N VAL A 97 -4.01 -1.65 0.40
CA VAL A 97 -4.14 -0.33 1.05
C VAL A 97 -4.46 -0.45 2.54
N ILE A 98 -5.29 -1.42 2.93
CA ILE A 98 -5.61 -1.67 4.35
C ILE A 98 -4.37 -2.20 5.08
N LEU A 99 -3.63 -3.13 4.48
CA LEU A 99 -2.38 -3.63 5.05
C LEU A 99 -1.34 -2.52 5.20
N MET A 100 -1.25 -1.62 4.20
CA MET A 100 -0.37 -0.46 4.27
C MET A 100 -0.79 0.51 5.38
N LEU A 101 -2.09 0.75 5.59
CA LEU A 101 -2.57 1.55 6.72
C LEU A 101 -2.09 0.98 8.05
N HIS A 102 -2.20 -0.34 8.26
CA HIS A 102 -1.69 -0.97 9.49
C HIS A 102 -0.16 -0.90 9.57
N ALA A 103 0.52 -1.01 8.43
CA ALA A 103 1.97 -0.91 8.36
C ALA A 103 2.50 0.49 8.71
N THR A 104 1.70 1.56 8.51
CA THR A 104 2.12 2.91 8.93
C THR A 104 2.32 3.01 10.45
N SER A 105 1.67 2.16 11.25
CA SER A 105 1.88 2.12 12.70
C SER A 105 3.33 1.81 13.08
N LEU A 106 4.11 1.17 12.18
CA LEU A 106 5.54 0.91 12.41
C LEU A 106 6.41 2.17 12.31
N ALA A 107 5.86 3.28 11.82
CA ALA A 107 6.56 4.58 11.71
C ALA A 107 7.07 5.10 13.07
N PHE A 108 6.48 4.65 14.18
CA PHE A 108 6.96 5.01 15.51
C PHE A 108 8.41 4.58 15.76
N THR A 109 8.89 3.53 15.09
CA THR A 109 10.29 3.06 15.23
C THR A 109 11.31 4.04 14.66
N ALA A 110 10.88 4.85 13.69
CA ALA A 110 11.66 5.95 13.13
C ALA A 110 11.31 7.31 13.79
N THR A 111 10.77 7.28 15.00
CA THR A 111 10.40 8.47 15.82
C THR A 111 9.33 9.36 15.20
N VAL A 112 8.64 8.91 14.14
CA VAL A 112 7.55 9.66 13.53
C VAL A 112 6.32 9.63 14.44
N PRO A 113 5.69 10.77 14.75
CA PRO A 113 4.47 10.82 15.52
C PRO A 113 3.31 10.21 14.71
N ASP A 114 2.93 9.00 15.09
CA ASP A 114 1.78 8.26 14.58
C ASP A 114 0.82 7.96 15.73
N ILE A 115 -0.38 7.48 15.43
CA ILE A 115 -1.42 7.13 16.41
C ILE A 115 -0.86 6.20 17.49
N LEU A 116 -0.10 5.17 17.08
CA LEU A 116 0.49 4.22 18.00
C LEU A 116 1.58 4.86 18.88
N LYS A 117 2.41 5.77 18.31
CA LYS A 117 3.42 6.50 19.08
C LYS A 117 2.76 7.36 20.14
N ILE A 118 1.74 8.12 19.78
CA ILE A 118 0.99 8.96 20.72
C ILE A 118 0.36 8.11 21.84
N ALA A 119 -0.23 6.97 21.49
CA ALA A 119 -0.79 6.04 22.50
C ALA A 119 0.27 5.52 23.46
N ARG A 120 1.48 5.23 22.99
CA ARG A 120 2.62 4.82 23.84
C ARG A 120 3.09 5.94 24.75
N ASP A 121 3.18 7.16 24.23
CA ASP A 121 3.60 8.33 25.02
C ASP A 121 2.57 8.64 26.12
N VAL A 122 1.27 8.58 25.81
CA VAL A 122 0.18 8.71 26.79
C VAL A 122 0.23 7.57 27.84
N ASN A 123 0.47 6.34 27.38
CA ASN A 123 0.58 5.22 28.31
C ASN A 123 1.80 5.38 29.23
N ALA A 124 2.94 5.85 28.72
CA ALA A 124 4.13 6.10 29.53
C ALA A 124 3.90 7.19 30.59
N ALA A 125 3.09 8.21 30.29
CA ALA A 125 2.76 9.30 31.19
C ALA A 125 1.68 8.93 32.23
N THR A 126 0.71 8.08 31.86
CA THR A 126 -0.50 7.83 32.68
C THR A 126 -0.59 6.43 33.25
N TYR A 127 0.22 5.48 32.76
CA TYR A 127 0.16 4.04 33.08
C TYR A 127 -1.22 3.40 32.83
N LYS A 128 -2.07 4.02 32.00
CA LYS A 128 -3.41 3.53 31.65
C LYS A 128 -3.42 2.85 30.30
N SER A 129 -2.73 1.72 30.17
CA SER A 129 -2.52 1.01 28.90
C SER A 129 -3.82 0.72 28.16
N PHE A 130 -4.85 0.23 28.85
CA PHE A 130 -6.12 -0.12 28.23
C PHE A 130 -6.80 1.09 27.57
N HIS A 131 -6.77 2.26 28.22
CA HIS A 131 -7.37 3.47 27.66
C HIS A 131 -6.55 3.99 26.46
N ALA A 132 -5.23 4.07 26.60
CA ALA A 132 -4.36 4.61 25.55
C ALA A 132 -4.42 3.76 24.26
N PHE A 133 -4.20 2.46 24.39
CA PHE A 133 -4.22 1.55 23.23
C PHE A 133 -5.64 1.24 22.74
N GLY A 134 -6.65 1.25 23.64
CA GLY A 134 -8.04 1.09 23.26
C GLY A 134 -8.54 2.22 22.35
N ILE A 135 -8.18 3.48 22.67
CA ILE A 135 -8.50 4.64 21.82
C ILE A 135 -7.77 4.54 20.47
N ALA A 136 -6.48 4.19 20.48
CA ALA A 136 -5.73 4.01 19.25
C ALA A 136 -6.34 2.91 18.35
N ALA A 137 -6.72 1.78 18.95
CA ALA A 137 -7.38 0.70 18.23
C ALA A 137 -8.73 1.13 17.65
N ALA A 138 -9.53 1.89 18.41
CA ALA A 138 -10.80 2.44 17.92
C ALA A 138 -10.59 3.37 16.71
N ILE A 139 -9.59 4.24 16.75
CA ILE A 139 -9.26 5.13 15.63
C ILE A 139 -8.85 4.33 14.38
N TYR A 140 -7.93 3.35 14.53
CA TYR A 140 -7.55 2.48 13.41
C TYR A 140 -8.73 1.71 12.84
N LEU A 141 -9.65 1.25 13.69
CA LEU A 141 -10.85 0.53 13.28
C LEU A 141 -11.79 1.43 12.46
N VAL A 142 -12.03 2.67 12.92
CA VAL A 142 -12.86 3.65 12.18
C VAL A 142 -12.24 3.96 10.80
N ILE A 143 -10.93 4.21 10.75
CA ILE A 143 -10.24 4.48 9.48
C ILE A 143 -10.30 3.27 8.55
N SER A 144 -10.03 2.07 9.06
CA SER A 144 -10.08 0.82 8.28
C SER A 144 -11.48 0.56 7.72
N PHE A 145 -12.53 0.68 8.52
CA PHE A 145 -13.90 0.52 8.02
C PHE A 145 -14.30 1.58 6.99
N SER A 146 -13.86 2.83 7.17
CA SER A 146 -14.08 3.89 6.21
C SER A 146 -13.42 3.56 4.86
N LEU A 147 -12.17 3.10 4.86
CA LEU A 147 -11.47 2.66 3.66
C LEU A 147 -12.15 1.47 3.00
N VAL A 148 -12.50 0.43 3.76
CA VAL A 148 -13.24 -0.73 3.25
C VAL A 148 -14.56 -0.30 2.60
N GLY A 149 -15.29 0.61 3.23
CA GLY A 149 -16.53 1.17 2.69
C GLY A 149 -16.32 1.89 1.35
N LEU A 150 -15.29 2.75 1.27
CA LEU A 150 -14.92 3.45 0.03
C LEU A 150 -14.55 2.49 -1.10
N PHE A 151 -13.71 1.50 -0.82
CA PHE A 151 -13.33 0.50 -1.82
C PHE A 151 -14.51 -0.36 -2.27
N ARG A 152 -15.38 -0.79 -1.36
CA ARG A 152 -16.61 -1.53 -1.72
C ARG A 152 -17.54 -0.70 -2.63
N LEU A 153 -17.65 0.62 -2.38
CA LEU A 153 -18.41 1.51 -3.26
C LEU A 153 -17.78 1.60 -4.66
N ALA A 154 -16.46 1.73 -4.72
CA ALA A 154 -15.71 1.73 -5.98
C ALA A 154 -15.86 0.40 -6.73
N GLU A 155 -15.72 -0.73 -6.04
CA GLU A 155 -15.92 -2.07 -6.60
C GLU A 155 -17.33 -2.26 -7.16
N ARG A 156 -18.36 -1.87 -6.41
CA ARG A 156 -19.76 -1.96 -6.87
C ARG A 156 -20.00 -1.14 -8.13
N ARG A 157 -19.33 0.02 -8.28
CA ARG A 157 -19.49 0.90 -9.43
C ARG A 157 -18.73 0.40 -10.67
N TRP A 158 -17.53 -0.15 -10.47
CA TRP A 158 -16.62 -0.48 -11.57
C TRP A 158 -16.65 -1.95 -11.99
N LEU A 159 -17.06 -2.87 -11.08
CA LEU A 159 -17.08 -4.32 -11.32
C LEU A 159 -18.47 -4.87 -11.65
N LYS A 160 -19.48 -4.03 -11.85
CA LYS A 160 -20.85 -4.50 -12.21
C LYS A 160 -20.88 -5.45 -13.41
N HIS A 161 -19.93 -5.33 -14.34
CA HIS A 161 -19.88 -6.11 -15.57
C HIS A 161 -19.07 -7.43 -15.44
N LEU A 162 -18.34 -7.62 -14.34
CA LEU A 162 -17.48 -8.78 -14.11
C LEU A 162 -18.10 -9.82 -13.14
N LYS A 163 -19.33 -9.65 -12.71
CA LYS A 163 -20.03 -10.71 -11.96
C LYS A 163 -20.20 -11.90 -12.89
N PRO A 164 -19.71 -13.12 -12.51
CA PRO A 164 -20.05 -14.30 -13.26
C PRO A 164 -21.57 -14.39 -13.28
N GLN A 165 -22.17 -14.49 -14.47
CA GLN A 165 -23.52 -14.98 -14.59
C GLN A 165 -23.50 -16.38 -13.98
N SER A 166 -24.13 -16.54 -12.82
CA SER A 166 -24.40 -17.87 -12.27
C SER A 166 -25.08 -18.65 -13.38
N ALA A 167 -24.37 -19.65 -13.91
CA ALA A 167 -24.98 -20.65 -14.80
C ALA A 167 -26.13 -21.30 -14.03
N HIS A 168 -27.33 -21.09 -14.54
CA HIS A 168 -28.48 -21.89 -14.20
C HIS A 168 -28.35 -23.22 -14.90
#